data_25ea1b2d9a483158f533550f40231291
#
_entry.id   25ea1b2d9a483158f533550f40231291
#
_cell.length_a   1.000
_cell.length_b   1.000
_cell.length_c   1.000
_cell.angle_alpha   90.00
_cell.angle_beta   90.00
_cell.angle_gamma   90.00
#
_symmetry.space_group_name_H-M   'P 1'
#
loop_
_entity.id
_entity.type
_entity.pdbx_description
1 polymer ?
#
loop_
_entity_poly.entity_id
_entity_poly.type
_entity_poly.pdbx_seq_one_letter_code
_entity_poly.pdbx_strand_id
1 'polypeptide(L)'
;SNPTAETKTMTVNLTLQHASEIIGQDNVDLTLAAGASAKVSNLTVASEWLTNNTGYLVTISVNDKSGSTLSSKRAGLSVEDDWTVFPRYGIVAGSPTDQNSILVKNLEAYRKELELMKSMNINSYFFYDAYSEATDPFPEGVDSFVQKWNTWSHTQVDTKAVKELVDQVHKSGAVAMLYNMISADSNPKNPALPLAALAYNFYDSFGKKG
;
A
#
# COMPACT_ATOMS: atom_id res chain seq x y z
N SER A 1 -30.06 3.73 3.62
CA SER A 1 -31.26 3.74 4.49
C SER A 1 -32.17 4.91 4.17
N ASN A 2 -33.45 4.75 4.40
CA ASN A 2 -34.46 5.81 4.33
C ASN A 2 -34.83 6.28 5.75
N PRO A 3 -34.28 7.37 6.24
CA PRO A 3 -34.53 7.85 7.60
C PRO A 3 -35.85 8.61 7.75
N THR A 4 -36.65 8.72 6.67
CA THR A 4 -37.92 9.48 6.70
C THR A 4 -39.11 8.61 7.10
N ALA A 5 -40.23 9.25 7.41
CA ALA A 5 -41.49 8.59 7.76
C ALA A 5 -42.30 8.10 6.54
N GLU A 6 -41.80 8.35 5.32
CA GLU A 6 -42.49 8.02 4.07
C GLU A 6 -41.71 7.02 3.25
N THR A 7 -42.40 6.24 2.41
CA THR A 7 -41.75 5.42 1.37
C THR A 7 -41.08 6.30 0.35
N LYS A 8 -39.83 6.04 0.03
CA LYS A 8 -39.06 6.77 -0.98
C LYS A 8 -38.56 5.86 -2.10
N THR A 9 -38.72 6.34 -3.32
CA THR A 9 -38.05 5.77 -4.49
C THR A 9 -36.85 6.65 -4.84
N MET A 10 -35.72 6.01 -5.09
CA MET A 10 -34.47 6.64 -5.42
C MET A 10 -33.72 5.80 -6.46
N THR A 11 -32.86 6.41 -7.22
CA THR A 11 -31.98 5.72 -8.17
C THR A 11 -30.56 5.73 -7.60
N VAL A 12 -29.93 4.57 -7.53
CA VAL A 12 -28.51 4.42 -7.21
C VAL A 12 -27.78 4.30 -8.53
N ASN A 13 -26.86 5.23 -8.79
CA ASN A 13 -26.07 5.28 -10.01
C ASN A 13 -24.61 4.97 -9.69
N LEU A 14 -24.00 4.22 -10.59
CA LEU A 14 -22.55 4.04 -10.70
C LEU A 14 -22.09 4.72 -11.97
N THR A 15 -21.06 5.55 -11.88
CA THR A 15 -20.35 6.09 -13.04
C THR A 15 -18.88 5.75 -12.96
N LEU A 16 -18.31 5.38 -14.11
CA LEU A 16 -16.89 5.18 -14.29
C LEU A 16 -16.34 6.30 -15.19
N GLN A 17 -15.33 7.03 -14.70
CA GLN A 17 -14.69 8.12 -15.44
C GLN A 17 -13.22 7.82 -15.66
N HIS A 18 -12.73 8.17 -16.86
CA HIS A 18 -11.31 8.31 -17.15
C HIS A 18 -11.05 9.76 -17.54
N ALA A 19 -10.10 10.42 -16.83
CA ALA A 19 -9.90 11.86 -16.93
C ALA A 19 -11.22 12.64 -16.74
N SER A 20 -11.71 13.37 -17.75
CA SER A 20 -12.95 14.12 -17.71
C SER A 20 -14.15 13.39 -18.35
N GLU A 21 -13.94 12.21 -18.91
CA GLU A 21 -14.96 11.49 -19.69
C GLU A 21 -15.62 10.37 -18.88
N ILE A 22 -16.95 10.28 -18.94
CA ILE A 22 -17.68 9.15 -18.41
C ILE A 22 -17.62 8.05 -19.48
N ILE A 23 -17.01 6.92 -19.15
CA ILE A 23 -16.80 5.79 -20.06
C ILE A 23 -17.71 4.61 -19.77
N GLY A 24 -18.40 4.62 -18.64
CA GLY A 24 -19.37 3.61 -18.27
C GLY A 24 -20.33 4.08 -17.20
N GLN A 25 -21.55 3.57 -17.26
CA GLN A 25 -22.61 3.87 -16.30
C GLN A 25 -23.48 2.65 -16.06
N ASP A 26 -23.91 2.48 -14.81
CA ASP A 26 -24.90 1.49 -14.42
C ASP A 26 -25.82 2.10 -13.36
N ASN A 27 -27.07 1.63 -13.26
CA ASN A 27 -28.01 2.14 -12.30
C ASN A 27 -29.04 1.11 -11.87
N VAL A 28 -29.62 1.36 -10.71
CA VAL A 28 -30.73 0.56 -10.19
C VAL A 28 -31.69 1.45 -9.41
N ASP A 29 -32.98 1.23 -9.67
CA ASP A 29 -34.03 1.86 -8.89
C ASP A 29 -34.31 1.09 -7.60
N LEU A 30 -34.49 1.82 -6.53
CA LEU A 30 -34.71 1.29 -5.20
C LEU A 30 -35.87 1.99 -4.51
N THR A 31 -36.85 1.21 -4.05
CA THR A 31 -37.96 1.73 -3.24
C THR A 31 -37.79 1.23 -1.81
N LEU A 32 -37.64 2.16 -0.86
CA LEU A 32 -37.50 1.87 0.56
C LEU A 32 -38.69 2.41 1.35
N ALA A 33 -39.30 1.55 2.11
CA ALA A 33 -40.29 1.97 3.14
C ALA A 33 -39.66 2.91 4.18
N ALA A 34 -40.48 3.59 4.96
CA ALA A 34 -40.07 4.39 6.10
C ALA A 34 -39.12 3.62 7.01
N GLY A 35 -37.99 4.17 7.39
CA GLY A 35 -36.99 3.56 8.26
C GLY A 35 -36.24 2.35 7.69
N ALA A 36 -36.58 1.88 6.49
CA ALA A 36 -35.96 0.69 5.89
C ALA A 36 -34.55 0.94 5.34
N SER A 37 -33.75 -0.11 5.28
CA SER A 37 -32.43 -0.14 4.65
C SER A 37 -32.35 -1.30 3.65
N ALA A 38 -31.60 -1.12 2.58
CA ALA A 38 -31.27 -2.18 1.64
C ALA A 38 -29.79 -2.12 1.25
N LYS A 39 -29.28 -3.27 0.85
CA LYS A 39 -27.96 -3.41 0.22
C LYS A 39 -28.18 -3.55 -1.27
N VAL A 40 -27.49 -2.73 -2.04
CA VAL A 40 -27.42 -2.83 -3.51
C VAL A 40 -26.20 -3.67 -3.86
N SER A 41 -26.37 -4.72 -4.64
CA SER A 41 -25.31 -5.67 -5.01
C SER A 41 -25.26 -5.97 -6.52
N ASN A 42 -26.14 -5.32 -7.30
CA ASN A 42 -26.28 -5.54 -8.73
C ASN A 42 -25.74 -4.38 -9.61
N LEU A 43 -25.02 -3.43 -9.01
CA LEU A 43 -24.25 -2.45 -9.76
C LEU A 43 -22.86 -3.01 -10.06
N THR A 44 -22.47 -2.97 -11.32
CA THR A 44 -21.20 -3.56 -11.79
C THR A 44 -20.44 -2.60 -12.68
N VAL A 45 -19.10 -2.66 -12.56
CA VAL A 45 -18.21 -2.09 -13.57
C VAL A 45 -17.98 -3.17 -14.62
N ALA A 46 -18.46 -2.93 -15.83
CA ALA A 46 -18.30 -3.90 -16.92
C ALA A 46 -16.84 -3.95 -17.40
N SER A 47 -16.35 -5.15 -17.69
CA SER A 47 -14.95 -5.36 -18.09
C SER A 47 -14.60 -4.66 -19.40
N GLU A 48 -15.55 -4.50 -20.30
CA GLU A 48 -15.38 -3.79 -21.58
C GLU A 48 -15.16 -2.27 -21.42
N TRP A 49 -15.44 -1.72 -20.24
CA TRP A 49 -15.15 -0.32 -19.91
C TRP A 49 -13.71 -0.12 -19.45
N LEU A 50 -13.00 -1.21 -19.19
CA LEU A 50 -11.69 -1.17 -18.56
C LEU A 50 -10.59 -1.39 -19.61
N THR A 51 -9.57 -0.57 -19.53
CA THR A 51 -8.35 -0.70 -20.33
C THR A 51 -7.18 -0.91 -19.37
N ASN A 52 -6.27 -1.81 -19.73
CA ASN A 52 -5.06 -2.05 -18.94
C ASN A 52 -4.19 -0.78 -18.84
N ASN A 53 -3.44 -0.67 -17.78
CA ASN A 53 -2.56 0.46 -17.45
C ASN A 53 -3.30 1.80 -17.37
N THR A 54 -4.53 1.77 -16.85
CA THR A 54 -5.42 2.93 -16.80
C THR A 54 -6.03 3.12 -15.42
N GLY A 55 -6.04 4.38 -14.97
CA GLY A 55 -6.69 4.79 -13.73
C GLY A 55 -8.06 5.39 -13.98
N TYR A 56 -9.00 5.12 -13.07
CA TYR A 56 -10.39 5.52 -13.17
C TYR A 56 -10.89 6.14 -11.86
N LEU A 57 -11.93 6.94 -11.98
CA LEU A 57 -12.74 7.39 -10.86
C LEU A 57 -14.10 6.70 -10.90
N VAL A 58 -14.39 5.92 -9.88
CA VAL A 58 -15.71 5.34 -9.65
C VAL A 58 -16.50 6.27 -8.76
N THR A 59 -17.68 6.67 -9.18
CA THR A 59 -18.62 7.44 -8.36
C THR A 59 -19.91 6.64 -8.19
N ILE A 60 -20.35 6.46 -6.95
CA ILE A 60 -21.67 5.95 -6.63
C ILE A 60 -22.47 7.11 -6.05
N SER A 61 -23.63 7.40 -6.64
CA SER A 61 -24.55 8.43 -6.17
C SER A 61 -25.94 7.87 -5.95
N VAL A 62 -26.66 8.45 -5.02
CA VAL A 62 -28.07 8.18 -4.75
C VAL A 62 -28.84 9.44 -5.10
N ASN A 63 -29.74 9.34 -6.05
CA ASN A 63 -30.56 10.44 -6.52
C ASN A 63 -32.02 10.22 -6.17
N ASP A 64 -32.75 11.29 -5.88
CA ASP A 64 -34.20 11.25 -5.72
C ASP A 64 -34.93 11.20 -7.09
N LYS A 65 -36.24 11.13 -7.04
CA LYS A 65 -37.08 11.11 -8.27
C LYS A 65 -36.95 12.38 -9.14
N SER A 66 -36.47 13.49 -8.57
CA SER A 66 -36.25 14.72 -9.31
C SER A 66 -34.87 14.74 -10.00
N GLY A 67 -34.03 13.71 -9.76
CA GLY A 67 -32.65 13.65 -10.21
C GLY A 67 -31.66 14.36 -9.30
N SER A 68 -32.12 14.92 -8.18
CA SER A 68 -31.24 15.59 -7.21
C SER A 68 -30.40 14.58 -6.43
N THR A 69 -29.10 14.81 -6.34
CA THR A 69 -28.18 13.92 -5.60
C THR A 69 -28.35 14.07 -4.11
N LEU A 70 -28.76 13.00 -3.46
CA LEU A 70 -28.92 12.90 -2.02
C LEU A 70 -27.61 12.57 -1.31
N SER A 71 -26.77 11.75 -1.95
CA SER A 71 -25.48 11.32 -1.42
C SER A 71 -24.57 10.82 -2.52
N SER A 72 -23.27 10.98 -2.36
CA SER A 72 -22.30 10.37 -3.28
C SER A 72 -21.04 9.92 -2.55
N LYS A 73 -20.39 8.89 -3.10
CA LYS A 73 -19.09 8.38 -2.70
C LYS A 73 -18.23 8.19 -3.94
N ARG A 74 -16.92 8.41 -3.78
CA ARG A 74 -15.93 8.25 -4.85
C ARG A 74 -14.82 7.33 -4.40
N ALA A 75 -14.29 6.55 -5.33
CA ALA A 75 -13.12 5.72 -5.14
C ALA A 75 -12.27 5.70 -6.40
N GLY A 76 -10.96 5.63 -6.25
CA GLY A 76 -10.06 5.34 -7.35
C GLY A 76 -10.12 3.86 -7.69
N LEU A 77 -10.01 3.54 -8.97
CA LEU A 77 -9.82 2.20 -9.50
C LEU A 77 -8.64 2.26 -10.47
N SER A 78 -7.67 1.38 -10.33
CA SER A 78 -6.61 1.17 -11.32
C SER A 78 -6.71 -0.22 -11.90
N VAL A 79 -6.39 -0.34 -13.17
CA VAL A 79 -6.30 -1.61 -13.89
C VAL A 79 -4.88 -1.72 -14.41
N GLU A 80 -4.10 -2.59 -13.84
CA GLU A 80 -2.72 -2.85 -14.19
C GLU A 80 -2.41 -4.34 -14.07
N ASP A 81 -1.51 -4.83 -14.90
CA ASP A 81 -0.89 -6.16 -14.81
C ASP A 81 0.54 -6.10 -14.23
N ASP A 82 1.08 -4.90 -14.05
CA ASP A 82 2.38 -4.64 -13.44
C ASP A 82 2.25 -3.56 -12.37
N TRP A 83 2.67 -3.87 -11.14
CA TRP A 83 2.62 -2.95 -10.00
C TRP A 83 3.41 -1.65 -10.23
N THR A 84 4.39 -1.64 -11.15
CA THR A 84 5.22 -0.47 -11.47
C THR A 84 4.49 0.60 -12.25
N VAL A 85 3.34 0.27 -12.85
CA VAL A 85 2.51 1.24 -13.59
C VAL A 85 1.82 2.22 -12.65
N PHE A 86 1.23 1.72 -11.57
CA PHE A 86 0.62 2.54 -10.51
C PHE A 86 1.18 2.15 -9.14
N PRO A 87 2.46 2.45 -8.84
CA PRO A 87 3.07 2.06 -7.59
C PRO A 87 2.44 2.83 -6.42
N ARG A 88 1.93 2.12 -5.45
CA ARG A 88 1.39 2.65 -4.20
C ARG A 88 2.22 2.11 -3.05
N TYR A 89 3.09 2.96 -2.54
CA TYR A 89 4.10 2.58 -1.56
C TYR A 89 3.57 2.64 -0.13
N GLY A 90 3.87 1.61 0.64
CA GLY A 90 3.75 1.58 2.10
C GLY A 90 5.12 1.33 2.73
N ILE A 91 5.40 1.97 3.85
CA ILE A 91 6.65 1.76 4.59
C ILE A 91 6.33 0.94 5.82
N VAL A 92 6.95 -0.23 5.93
CA VAL A 92 6.94 -1.07 7.12
C VAL A 92 8.18 -0.67 7.92
N ALA A 93 8.01 0.30 8.83
CA ALA A 93 9.11 0.87 9.57
C ALA A 93 8.95 0.67 11.08
N GLY A 94 10.05 0.31 11.73
CA GLY A 94 10.18 0.54 13.16
C GLY A 94 10.66 1.96 13.42
N SER A 95 10.20 2.58 14.49
CA SER A 95 10.81 3.81 14.95
C SER A 95 12.21 3.52 15.52
N PRO A 96 13.28 4.24 15.13
CA PRO A 96 14.60 4.07 15.72
C PRO A 96 14.63 4.34 17.22
N THR A 97 13.64 5.05 17.74
CA THR A 97 13.46 5.33 19.17
C THR A 97 12.61 4.30 19.88
N ASP A 98 11.93 3.44 19.16
CA ASP A 98 11.15 2.36 19.73
C ASP A 98 12.02 1.12 19.84
N GLN A 99 12.48 0.81 21.06
CA GLN A 99 13.21 -0.43 21.36
C GLN A 99 12.37 -1.70 21.06
N ASN A 100 11.12 -1.55 20.70
CA ASN A 100 10.23 -2.60 20.21
C ASN A 100 10.13 -2.61 18.68
N SER A 101 10.89 -1.77 18.00
CA SER A 101 10.84 -1.67 16.56
C SER A 101 11.25 -2.98 15.91
N ILE A 102 10.60 -3.26 14.89
CA ILE A 102 10.68 -4.35 13.96
C ILE A 102 10.84 -5.71 14.64
N LEU A 103 9.68 -6.24 15.16
CA LEU A 103 9.40 -7.62 14.86
C LEU A 103 9.84 -8.62 15.91
N VAL A 104 10.51 -8.22 16.94
CA VAL A 104 10.82 -9.16 18.02
C VAL A 104 9.66 -9.25 19.03
N LYS A 105 8.99 -8.13 19.29
CA LYS A 105 7.97 -8.05 20.34
C LYS A 105 6.57 -7.65 19.83
N ASN A 106 6.43 -7.20 18.59
CA ASN A 106 5.19 -6.56 18.14
C ASN A 106 4.71 -7.04 16.77
N LEU A 107 5.04 -8.28 16.39
CA LEU A 107 4.67 -8.87 15.11
C LEU A 107 3.16 -8.73 14.79
N GLU A 108 2.31 -8.86 15.80
CA GLU A 108 0.87 -8.70 15.64
C GLU A 108 0.45 -7.27 15.26
N ALA A 109 1.15 -6.26 15.78
CA ALA A 109 0.90 -4.87 15.38
C ALA A 109 1.27 -4.65 13.91
N TYR A 110 2.38 -5.22 13.45
CA TYR A 110 2.79 -5.14 12.04
C TYR A 110 1.83 -5.87 11.10
N ARG A 111 1.32 -7.03 11.51
CA ARG A 111 0.27 -7.72 10.74
C ARG A 111 -0.96 -6.83 10.54
N LYS A 112 -1.41 -6.15 11.60
CA LYS A 112 -2.53 -5.21 11.52
C LYS A 112 -2.22 -4.01 10.64
N GLU A 113 -1.01 -3.49 10.70
CA GLU A 113 -0.54 -2.41 9.84
C GLU A 113 -0.55 -2.83 8.36
N LEU A 114 -0.06 -4.03 8.04
CA LEU A 114 -0.13 -4.56 6.68
C LEU A 114 -1.57 -4.72 6.19
N GLU A 115 -2.49 -5.20 7.03
CA GLU A 115 -3.91 -5.29 6.68
C GLU A 115 -4.53 -3.90 6.45
N LEU A 116 -4.16 -2.90 7.25
CA LEU A 116 -4.59 -1.52 7.05
C LEU A 116 -4.07 -0.97 5.71
N MET A 117 -2.77 -1.12 5.43
CA MET A 117 -2.16 -0.71 4.15
C MET A 117 -2.81 -1.42 2.96
N LYS A 118 -3.09 -2.72 3.07
CA LYS A 118 -3.84 -3.48 2.08
C LYS A 118 -5.22 -2.89 1.83
N SER A 119 -5.93 -2.47 2.88
CA SER A 119 -7.24 -1.82 2.75
C SER A 119 -7.19 -0.48 2.02
N MET A 120 -6.02 0.15 1.94
CA MET A 120 -5.74 1.37 1.18
C MET A 120 -5.20 1.05 -0.23
N ASN A 121 -5.25 -0.20 -0.66
CA ASN A 121 -4.73 -0.67 -1.96
C ASN A 121 -3.22 -0.43 -2.16
N ILE A 122 -2.42 -0.44 -1.08
CA ILE A 122 -0.96 -0.45 -1.19
C ILE A 122 -0.55 -1.75 -1.89
N ASN A 123 0.32 -1.64 -2.91
CA ASN A 123 0.80 -2.77 -3.70
C ASN A 123 2.32 -2.96 -3.65
N SER A 124 3.02 -2.12 -2.90
CA SER A 124 4.47 -2.08 -2.84
C SER A 124 4.91 -1.68 -1.43
N TYR A 125 5.57 -2.60 -0.71
CA TYR A 125 5.91 -2.45 0.70
C TYR A 125 7.42 -2.36 0.86
N PHE A 126 7.90 -1.26 1.46
CA PHE A 126 9.29 -1.09 1.83
C PHE A 126 9.50 -1.49 3.29
N PHE A 127 10.34 -2.48 3.51
CA PHE A 127 10.81 -2.86 4.84
C PHE A 127 12.01 -1.98 5.20
N TYR A 128 11.73 -0.94 5.97
CA TYR A 128 12.71 0.06 6.38
C TYR A 128 13.51 -0.45 7.59
N ASP A 129 14.83 -0.21 7.60
CA ASP A 129 15.73 -0.63 8.66
C ASP A 129 15.69 -2.14 8.99
N ALA A 130 15.35 -2.98 8.01
CA ALA A 130 15.31 -4.43 8.19
C ALA A 130 16.63 -5.13 7.81
N TYR A 131 17.64 -4.39 7.39
CA TYR A 131 18.94 -4.93 6.96
C TYR A 131 20.00 -4.78 8.06
N SER A 132 21.05 -5.64 8.02
CA SER A 132 22.15 -5.62 8.96
C SER A 132 23.06 -4.41 8.73
N GLU A 133 23.67 -4.34 7.54
CA GLU A 133 24.54 -3.26 7.09
C GLU A 133 24.24 -2.91 5.64
N ALA A 134 24.52 -1.66 5.24
CA ALA A 134 24.23 -1.20 3.89
C ALA A 134 24.99 -1.99 2.81
N THR A 135 26.17 -2.49 3.12
CA THR A 135 27.04 -3.27 2.22
C THR A 135 26.80 -4.78 2.30
N ASP A 136 26.23 -5.23 3.42
CA ASP A 136 25.88 -6.64 3.65
C ASP A 136 24.50 -6.71 4.32
N PRO A 137 23.44 -6.45 3.56
CA PRO A 137 22.09 -6.40 4.12
C PRO A 137 21.62 -7.76 4.64
N PHE A 138 22.14 -8.86 4.10
CA PHE A 138 21.87 -10.24 4.52
C PHE A 138 23.17 -10.99 4.68
N PRO A 139 23.82 -10.92 5.87
CA PRO A 139 25.08 -11.59 6.11
C PRO A 139 24.96 -13.11 5.92
N GLU A 140 26.07 -13.73 5.58
CA GLU A 140 26.15 -15.19 5.37
C GLU A 140 25.55 -15.97 6.54
N GLY A 141 24.85 -17.07 6.22
CA GLY A 141 24.21 -17.90 7.24
C GLY A 141 22.75 -17.52 7.55
N VAL A 142 22.19 -16.57 6.86
CA VAL A 142 20.77 -16.15 7.02
C VAL A 142 19.78 -17.19 6.47
N ASP A 143 20.24 -18.25 5.83
CA ASP A 143 19.39 -19.33 5.30
C ASP A 143 18.46 -19.96 6.36
N SER A 144 18.80 -19.82 7.63
CA SER A 144 17.97 -20.33 8.72
C SER A 144 16.79 -19.45 9.09
N PHE A 145 16.72 -18.17 8.67
CA PHE A 145 15.72 -17.17 9.05
C PHE A 145 15.40 -17.12 10.56
N VAL A 146 16.36 -17.49 11.38
CA VAL A 146 16.22 -17.56 12.85
C VAL A 146 17.21 -16.60 13.54
N GLN A 147 17.98 -15.88 12.75
CA GLN A 147 18.99 -14.96 13.27
C GLN A 147 18.38 -13.62 13.65
N LYS A 148 18.97 -13.02 14.68
CA LYS A 148 18.70 -11.67 15.12
C LYS A 148 19.96 -10.86 14.95
N TRP A 149 19.85 -9.69 14.37
CA TRP A 149 20.96 -8.75 14.27
C TRP A 149 20.54 -7.34 14.69
N ASN A 150 21.53 -6.52 14.98
CA ASN A 150 21.31 -5.10 15.14
C ASN A 150 21.45 -4.44 13.77
N THR A 151 20.46 -3.62 13.40
CA THR A 151 20.54 -2.75 12.23
C THR A 151 21.56 -1.63 12.47
N TRP A 152 21.89 -0.87 11.43
CA TRP A 152 22.69 0.34 11.56
C TRP A 152 22.09 1.35 12.57
N SER A 153 20.79 1.34 12.76
CA SER A 153 20.07 2.15 13.75
C SER A 153 20.07 1.53 15.16
N HIS A 154 20.84 0.46 15.37
CA HIS A 154 20.91 -0.33 16.62
C HIS A 154 19.58 -0.98 17.04
N THR A 155 18.67 -1.16 16.10
CA THR A 155 17.42 -1.87 16.31
C THR A 155 17.60 -3.36 16.06
N GLN A 156 17.12 -4.19 16.96
CA GLN A 156 17.19 -5.64 16.78
C GLN A 156 16.09 -6.12 15.84
N VAL A 157 16.47 -6.88 14.82
CA VAL A 157 15.58 -7.50 13.83
C VAL A 157 15.57 -9.01 13.97
N ASP A 158 14.38 -9.59 13.95
CA ASP A 158 14.17 -11.04 13.85
C ASP A 158 13.86 -11.40 12.40
N THR A 159 14.75 -12.10 11.73
CA THR A 159 14.62 -12.44 10.31
C THR A 159 13.44 -13.34 10.03
N LYS A 160 13.06 -14.22 10.97
CA LYS A 160 11.87 -15.06 10.84
C LYS A 160 10.60 -14.21 10.80
N ALA A 161 10.53 -13.18 11.63
CA ALA A 161 9.40 -12.27 11.64
C ALA A 161 9.34 -11.41 10.36
N VAL A 162 10.49 -10.92 9.86
CA VAL A 162 10.55 -10.24 8.54
C VAL A 162 10.04 -11.15 7.44
N LYS A 163 10.53 -12.40 7.39
CA LYS A 163 10.07 -13.37 6.38
C LYS A 163 8.57 -13.58 6.43
N GLU A 164 8.00 -13.72 7.61
CA GLU A 164 6.56 -13.92 7.79
C GLU A 164 5.75 -12.74 7.23
N LEU A 165 6.18 -11.50 7.47
CA LEU A 165 5.53 -10.32 6.94
C LEU A 165 5.70 -10.20 5.42
N VAL A 166 6.87 -10.53 4.88
CA VAL A 166 7.10 -10.61 3.43
C VAL A 166 6.16 -11.63 2.81
N ASP A 167 6.03 -12.81 3.41
CA ASP A 167 5.10 -13.85 2.94
C ASP A 167 3.63 -13.35 2.97
N GLN A 168 3.25 -12.55 3.97
CA GLN A 168 1.91 -11.95 4.04
C GLN A 168 1.70 -10.92 2.93
N VAL A 169 2.69 -10.07 2.65
CA VAL A 169 2.67 -9.11 1.54
C VAL A 169 2.48 -9.85 0.20
N HIS A 170 3.29 -10.87 -0.06
CA HIS A 170 3.19 -11.67 -1.29
C HIS A 170 1.83 -12.38 -1.44
N LYS A 171 1.28 -12.93 -0.35
CA LYS A 171 -0.07 -13.53 -0.35
C LYS A 171 -1.17 -12.51 -0.68
N SER A 172 -0.94 -11.23 -0.48
CA SER A 172 -1.89 -10.18 -0.87
C SER A 172 -1.78 -9.77 -2.35
N GLY A 173 -0.84 -10.34 -3.10
CA GLY A 173 -0.53 -9.99 -4.49
C GLY A 173 0.35 -8.75 -4.63
N ALA A 174 0.91 -8.25 -3.52
CA ALA A 174 1.79 -7.09 -3.51
C ALA A 174 3.28 -7.50 -3.53
N VAL A 175 4.17 -6.55 -3.76
CA VAL A 175 5.61 -6.75 -3.71
C VAL A 175 6.22 -6.25 -2.42
N ALA A 176 7.22 -6.96 -1.93
CA ALA A 176 8.03 -6.57 -0.79
C ALA A 176 9.41 -6.13 -1.26
N MET A 177 9.86 -4.98 -0.80
CA MET A 177 11.18 -4.43 -1.11
C MET A 177 11.93 -4.16 0.18
N LEU A 178 13.21 -4.48 0.19
CA LEU A 178 14.09 -4.10 1.27
C LEU A 178 14.64 -2.69 0.99
N TYR A 179 14.42 -1.77 1.91
CA TYR A 179 15.09 -0.47 1.86
C TYR A 179 16.58 -0.66 2.17
N ASN A 180 17.44 -0.15 1.30
CA ASN A 180 18.87 -0.13 1.53
C ASN A 180 19.45 1.25 1.15
N MET A 181 20.22 1.84 2.05
CA MET A 181 20.96 3.08 1.80
C MET A 181 22.32 2.77 1.15
N ILE A 182 22.35 2.67 -0.16
CA ILE A 182 23.58 2.41 -0.91
C ILE A 182 24.63 3.54 -0.85
N SER A 183 24.24 4.71 -0.34
CA SER A 183 25.14 5.89 -0.21
C SER A 183 25.62 6.13 1.21
N ALA A 184 25.22 5.33 2.19
CA ALA A 184 25.51 5.57 3.60
C ALA A 184 26.13 4.35 4.27
N ASP A 185 27.33 4.00 3.88
CA ASP A 185 28.16 3.19 4.77
C ASP A 185 28.81 4.10 5.80
N SER A 186 28.40 3.96 7.05
CA SER A 186 28.96 4.70 8.16
C SER A 186 30.34 4.18 8.60
N ASN A 187 30.82 3.08 8.04
CA ASN A 187 32.12 2.53 8.35
C ASN A 187 33.13 2.68 7.19
N PRO A 188 33.88 3.81 7.13
CA PRO A 188 34.86 4.04 6.07
C PRO A 188 36.03 3.04 6.10
N LYS A 189 36.11 2.17 7.10
CA LYS A 189 37.13 1.13 7.24
C LYS A 189 36.62 -0.26 6.90
N ASN A 190 35.39 -0.38 6.39
CA ASN A 190 34.84 -1.68 6.02
C ASN A 190 35.60 -2.23 4.80
N PRO A 191 36.39 -3.31 4.94
CA PRO A 191 37.20 -3.86 3.86
C PRO A 191 36.35 -4.47 2.73
N ALA A 192 35.08 -4.71 2.96
CA ALA A 192 34.15 -5.23 1.97
C ALA A 192 33.61 -4.15 1.01
N LEU A 193 33.86 -2.86 1.31
CA LEU A 193 33.45 -1.77 0.43
C LEU A 193 34.31 -1.73 -0.83
N PRO A 194 33.73 -1.91 -2.02
CA PRO A 194 34.45 -1.64 -3.27
C PRO A 194 34.91 -0.18 -3.30
N LEU A 195 36.11 0.08 -3.79
CA LEU A 195 36.64 1.46 -3.96
C LEU A 195 35.66 2.42 -4.65
N ALA A 196 34.81 1.90 -5.55
CA ALA A 196 33.76 2.66 -6.19
C ALA A 196 32.67 3.13 -5.24
N ALA A 197 32.28 2.31 -4.25
CA ALA A 197 31.30 2.69 -3.24
C ALA A 197 31.87 3.72 -2.25
N LEU A 198 33.15 3.62 -1.92
CA LEU A 198 33.87 4.64 -1.15
C LEU A 198 33.88 6.00 -1.86
N ALA A 199 34.00 6.03 -3.18
CA ALA A 199 33.92 7.27 -3.95
C ALA A 199 32.55 7.92 -3.90
N TYR A 200 31.48 7.13 -3.88
CA TYR A 200 30.11 7.64 -3.79
C TYR A 200 29.82 8.28 -2.41
N ASN A 201 30.35 7.72 -1.34
CA ASN A 201 30.12 8.23 0.02
C ASN A 201 30.84 9.55 0.32
N PHE A 202 31.76 9.97 -0.54
CA PHE A 202 32.55 11.20 -0.34
C PHE A 202 32.07 12.40 -1.16
N TYR A 203 31.03 12.23 -1.95
CA TYR A 203 30.47 13.32 -2.77
C TYR A 203 28.99 13.49 -2.42
N ASP A 204 28.62 14.71 -2.07
CA ASP A 204 27.23 15.07 -1.93
C ASP A 204 26.53 15.12 -3.32
N SER A 205 25.23 15.34 -3.32
CA SER A 205 24.42 15.45 -4.54
C SER A 205 24.87 16.56 -5.51
N PHE A 206 25.82 17.41 -5.11
CA PHE A 206 26.40 18.50 -5.89
C PHE A 206 27.85 18.21 -6.30
N GLY A 207 28.37 17.01 -6.06
CA GLY A 207 29.73 16.63 -6.42
C GLY A 207 30.81 17.19 -5.49
N LYS A 208 30.43 17.70 -4.33
CA LYS A 208 31.40 18.16 -3.31
C LYS A 208 31.79 17.01 -2.41
N LYS A 209 33.06 16.97 -2.04
CA LYS A 209 33.57 16.01 -1.06
C LYS A 209 32.96 16.33 0.31
N GLY A 210 32.24 15.34 0.89
CA GLY A 210 31.68 15.42 2.22
C GLY A 210 32.75 15.44 3.33
#